data_3176a649c2e131d1004cccc1e9a01e50
#
_entry.id   3176a649c2e131d1004cccc1e9a01e50
#
_cell.length_a   1.000
_cell.length_b   1.000
_cell.length_c   1.000
_cell.angle_alpha   90.00
_cell.angle_beta   90.00
_cell.angle_gamma   90.00
#
_symmetry.space_group_name_H-M   'P 1'
#
loop_
_entity.id
_entity.type
_entity.pdbx_description
1 polymer ?
#
loop_
_entity_poly.entity_id
_entity_poly.type
_entity_poly.pdbx_seq_one_letter_code
_entity_poly.pdbx_strand_id
1 'polypeptide(L)'
;MSEIVELSSLDLRYEGHRLRDDAREARVLASIAERGIEEPLEGADTAEARFLLNGFKRQRSAKKLGIACVPYVSLGAEEATGILNLMRASTNKGLGILEQARFVVDLVSIHGMSLAEVAETLGRSKAWVCMRQSLLKEMSPAIQQILFRGALPVYSYMYTLRPFMRMNKVGQEQVERFVKAVAGQRLSVRDIELLAHAYFRGPASLREAIEGGKLSWSLDQMKNVPEDREGCNDFERGLLRELQLVRKSMQRLMAKCHEPRLSSRAFFAQANLLTAGLLSTLGPFGERMKEFHDRSGQA
;
A
#
# COMPACT_ATOMS: atom_id res chain seq x y z
N MET A 1 -18.13 -17.33 21.05
CA MET A 1 -17.24 -18.30 21.73
C MET A 1 -16.42 -19.00 20.67
N SER A 2 -15.16 -19.33 20.95
CA SER A 2 -14.35 -20.13 20.00
C SER A 2 -14.69 -21.60 20.17
N GLU A 3 -14.81 -22.32 19.06
CA GLU A 3 -14.95 -23.77 18.99
C GLU A 3 -13.70 -24.41 18.39
N ILE A 4 -13.52 -25.71 18.58
CA ILE A 4 -12.42 -26.45 17.94
C ILE A 4 -12.99 -27.13 16.70
N VAL A 5 -12.37 -26.89 15.54
CA VAL A 5 -12.80 -27.45 14.25
C VAL A 5 -11.65 -28.16 13.56
N GLU A 6 -12.00 -29.16 12.72
CA GLU A 6 -11.01 -29.79 11.87
C GLU A 6 -10.53 -28.85 10.78
N LEU A 7 -9.22 -28.80 10.57
CA LEU A 7 -8.60 -27.95 9.56
C LEU A 7 -9.07 -28.30 8.13
N SER A 8 -9.40 -29.58 7.90
CA SER A 8 -9.91 -30.14 6.64
C SER A 8 -11.32 -29.69 6.29
N SER A 9 -12.12 -29.28 7.29
CA SER A 9 -13.50 -28.83 7.08
C SER A 9 -13.61 -27.39 6.56
N LEU A 10 -12.50 -26.66 6.50
CA LEU A 10 -12.49 -25.25 6.09
C LEU A 10 -12.39 -25.10 4.57
N ASP A 11 -13.36 -24.45 3.96
CA ASP A 11 -13.29 -23.99 2.56
C ASP A 11 -12.38 -22.74 2.48
N LEU A 12 -11.36 -22.79 1.63
CA LEU A 12 -10.31 -21.77 1.52
C LEU A 12 -10.50 -20.82 0.31
N ARG A 13 -11.71 -20.74 -0.28
CA ARG A 13 -11.99 -19.92 -1.49
C ARG A 13 -11.54 -18.46 -1.35
N TYR A 14 -11.58 -17.91 -0.15
CA TYR A 14 -11.16 -16.53 0.13
C TYR A 14 -9.66 -16.38 0.38
N GLU A 15 -8.85 -17.44 0.28
CA GLU A 15 -7.38 -17.33 0.43
C GLU A 15 -6.78 -16.33 -0.56
N GLY A 16 -7.26 -16.34 -1.80
CA GLY A 16 -6.84 -15.40 -2.84
C GLY A 16 -7.14 -13.93 -2.55
N HIS A 17 -8.00 -13.62 -1.58
CA HIS A 17 -8.32 -12.26 -1.14
C HIS A 17 -7.28 -11.67 -0.18
N ARG A 18 -6.37 -12.50 0.33
CA ARG A 18 -5.40 -12.11 1.34
C ARG A 18 -4.02 -11.90 0.72
N LEU A 19 -3.38 -10.81 1.14
CA LEU A 19 -2.01 -10.50 0.73
C LEU A 19 -1.03 -11.52 1.34
N ARG A 20 -0.15 -12.06 0.50
CA ARG A 20 0.95 -12.91 0.96
C ARG A 20 2.08 -12.06 1.52
N ASP A 21 2.67 -12.56 2.62
CA ASP A 21 3.81 -11.95 3.29
C ASP A 21 4.60 -13.10 3.95
N ASP A 22 5.61 -13.57 3.24
CA ASP A 22 6.39 -14.74 3.64
C ASP A 22 7.15 -14.51 4.97
N ALA A 23 7.64 -13.29 5.19
CA ALA A 23 8.34 -12.96 6.43
C ALA A 23 7.40 -12.99 7.65
N ARG A 24 6.16 -12.51 7.48
CA ARG A 24 5.15 -12.59 8.52
C ARG A 24 4.65 -14.02 8.69
N GLU A 25 4.54 -14.79 7.61
CA GLU A 25 4.15 -16.20 7.68
C GLU A 25 5.18 -17.04 8.43
N ALA A 26 6.47 -16.83 8.19
CA ALA A 26 7.55 -17.50 8.93
C ALA A 26 7.49 -17.19 10.44
N ARG A 27 7.20 -15.93 10.80
CA ARG A 27 7.03 -15.55 12.23
C ARG A 27 5.81 -16.22 12.87
N VAL A 28 4.69 -16.30 12.13
CA VAL A 28 3.47 -16.99 12.62
C VAL A 28 3.74 -18.48 12.79
N LEU A 29 4.45 -19.12 11.86
CA LEU A 29 4.82 -20.52 11.96
C LEU A 29 5.66 -20.79 13.21
N ALA A 30 6.69 -19.98 13.46
CA ALA A 30 7.53 -20.11 14.65
C ALA A 30 6.74 -19.92 15.95
N SER A 31 5.86 -18.91 16.00
CA SER A 31 4.99 -18.67 17.17
C SER A 31 4.04 -19.83 17.43
N ILE A 32 3.44 -20.41 16.40
CA ILE A 32 2.50 -21.55 16.56
C ILE A 32 3.27 -22.82 16.98
N ALA A 33 4.47 -23.03 16.49
CA ALA A 33 5.30 -24.16 16.91
C ALA A 33 5.68 -24.10 18.40
N GLU A 34 5.83 -22.89 18.94
CA GLU A 34 6.21 -22.66 20.33
C GLU A 34 5.01 -22.66 21.29
N ARG A 35 3.91 -21.98 20.92
CA ARG A 35 2.79 -21.67 21.84
C ARG A 35 1.43 -22.19 21.38
N GLY A 36 1.37 -22.82 20.21
CA GLY A 36 0.10 -23.18 19.60
C GLY A 36 -0.63 -21.99 18.98
N ILE A 37 -1.89 -22.21 18.62
CA ILE A 37 -2.74 -21.18 18.00
C ILE A 37 -3.50 -20.44 19.11
N GLU A 38 -3.02 -19.25 19.49
CA GLU A 38 -3.63 -18.42 20.54
C GLU A 38 -4.87 -17.65 20.05
N GLU A 39 -4.81 -17.11 18.82
CA GLU A 39 -5.94 -16.41 18.21
C GLU A 39 -6.72 -17.37 17.30
N PRO A 40 -8.06 -17.47 17.43
CA PRO A 40 -8.86 -18.35 16.59
C PRO A 40 -8.83 -17.94 15.12
N LEU A 41 -9.05 -18.89 14.22
CA LEU A 41 -9.40 -18.65 12.83
C LEU A 41 -10.83 -18.10 12.78
N GLU A 42 -11.14 -17.29 11.78
CA GLU A 42 -12.44 -16.62 11.66
C GLU A 42 -13.06 -16.90 10.29
N GLY A 43 -14.35 -17.20 10.26
CA GLY A 43 -15.03 -17.53 9.02
C GLY A 43 -16.55 -17.38 9.08
N ALA A 44 -17.25 -17.91 8.07
CA ALA A 44 -18.69 -17.97 8.01
C ALA A 44 -19.15 -19.42 7.91
N ASP A 45 -20.17 -19.79 8.69
CA ASP A 45 -20.77 -21.14 8.70
C ASP A 45 -22.11 -21.09 7.99
N THR A 46 -22.10 -21.49 6.71
CA THR A 46 -23.35 -21.63 5.96
C THR A 46 -23.91 -23.06 6.09
N ALA A 47 -25.11 -23.28 5.55
CA ALA A 47 -25.68 -24.62 5.51
C ALA A 47 -24.85 -25.60 4.63
N GLU A 48 -24.04 -25.07 3.70
CA GLU A 48 -23.29 -25.86 2.74
C GLU A 48 -21.86 -26.12 3.15
N ALA A 49 -21.19 -25.12 3.72
CA ALA A 49 -19.77 -25.18 4.03
C ALA A 49 -19.35 -24.14 5.10
N ARG A 50 -18.18 -24.39 5.66
CA ARG A 50 -17.49 -23.48 6.57
C ARG A 50 -16.39 -22.73 5.81
N PHE A 51 -16.63 -21.45 5.50
CA PHE A 51 -15.72 -20.62 4.73
C PHE A 51 -14.74 -19.89 5.63
N LEU A 52 -13.44 -20.13 5.44
CA LEU A 52 -12.40 -19.34 6.13
C LEU A 52 -12.31 -17.94 5.53
N LEU A 53 -12.44 -16.90 6.35
CA LEU A 53 -12.34 -15.49 5.96
C LEU A 53 -11.06 -14.84 6.47
N ASN A 54 -10.56 -15.25 7.65
CA ASN A 54 -9.34 -14.74 8.25
C ASN A 54 -8.56 -15.84 8.97
N GLY A 55 -7.23 -15.65 9.04
CA GLY A 55 -6.34 -16.62 9.68
C GLY A 55 -5.63 -17.58 8.72
N PHE A 56 -5.62 -17.33 7.41
CA PHE A 56 -4.96 -18.20 6.41
C PHE A 56 -3.49 -18.48 6.70
N LYS A 57 -2.74 -17.53 7.27
CA LYS A 57 -1.34 -17.77 7.70
C LYS A 57 -1.29 -18.81 8.83
N ARG A 58 -2.23 -18.74 9.79
CA ARG A 58 -2.37 -19.73 10.88
C ARG A 58 -2.80 -21.08 10.33
N GLN A 59 -3.75 -21.10 9.40
CA GLN A 59 -4.21 -22.32 8.71
C GLN A 59 -3.06 -23.03 7.98
N ARG A 60 -2.26 -22.29 7.20
CA ARG A 60 -1.10 -22.87 6.51
C ARG A 60 -0.01 -23.33 7.48
N SER A 61 0.22 -22.58 8.55
CA SER A 61 1.19 -22.96 9.58
C SER A 61 0.74 -24.21 10.35
N ALA A 62 -0.55 -24.30 10.72
CA ALA A 62 -1.14 -25.50 11.32
C ALA A 62 -0.97 -26.73 10.43
N LYS A 63 -1.27 -26.59 9.14
CA LYS A 63 -1.09 -27.66 8.15
C LYS A 63 0.37 -28.12 8.06
N LYS A 64 1.33 -27.18 8.05
CA LYS A 64 2.78 -27.51 8.04
C LYS A 64 3.24 -28.23 9.29
N LEU A 65 2.63 -27.93 10.44
CA LEU A 65 2.95 -28.54 11.75
C LEU A 65 2.14 -29.81 12.04
N GLY A 66 1.29 -30.26 11.12
CA GLY A 66 0.46 -31.45 11.32
C GLY A 66 -0.66 -31.28 12.36
N ILE A 67 -1.07 -30.05 12.67
CA ILE A 67 -2.15 -29.74 13.61
C ILE A 67 -3.49 -29.98 12.87
N ALA A 68 -4.24 -30.98 13.30
CA ALA A 68 -5.50 -31.37 12.68
C ALA A 68 -6.69 -30.48 13.09
N CYS A 69 -6.70 -30.03 14.34
CA CYS A 69 -7.81 -29.27 14.92
C CYS A 69 -7.33 -27.88 15.36
N VAL A 70 -8.13 -26.84 15.08
CA VAL A 70 -7.76 -25.45 15.32
C VAL A 70 -8.91 -24.68 15.98
N PRO A 71 -8.62 -23.67 16.83
CA PRO A 71 -9.65 -22.79 17.37
C PRO A 71 -10.25 -21.94 16.24
N TYR A 72 -11.56 -21.82 16.24
CA TYR A 72 -12.34 -21.14 15.20
C TYR A 72 -13.48 -20.32 15.81
N VAL A 73 -13.82 -19.21 15.16
CA VAL A 73 -14.97 -18.36 15.51
C VAL A 73 -15.79 -18.10 14.24
N SER A 74 -17.07 -18.40 14.29
CA SER A 74 -18.02 -18.01 13.25
C SER A 74 -18.35 -16.53 13.36
N LEU A 75 -18.25 -15.83 12.23
CA LEU A 75 -18.62 -14.42 12.05
C LEU A 75 -20.03 -14.25 11.50
N GLY A 76 -20.71 -15.32 11.10
CA GLY A 76 -22.07 -15.29 10.58
C GLY A 76 -22.51 -16.62 9.92
N ALA A 77 -23.81 -16.78 9.79
CA ALA A 77 -24.43 -17.95 9.15
C ALA A 77 -24.54 -17.82 7.62
N GLU A 78 -24.10 -16.68 7.08
CA GLU A 78 -24.07 -16.39 5.64
C GLU A 78 -22.72 -15.76 5.28
N GLU A 79 -22.21 -16.02 4.07
CA GLU A 79 -20.93 -15.48 3.61
C GLU A 79 -20.90 -13.95 3.66
N ALA A 80 -21.94 -13.28 3.15
CA ALA A 80 -22.02 -11.81 3.14
C ALA A 80 -21.95 -11.23 4.55
N THR A 81 -22.71 -11.82 5.49
CA THR A 81 -22.70 -11.42 6.91
C THR A 81 -21.34 -11.63 7.55
N GLY A 82 -20.69 -12.76 7.29
CA GLY A 82 -19.34 -13.05 7.76
C GLY A 82 -18.31 -12.06 7.24
N ILE A 83 -18.35 -11.73 5.95
CA ILE A 83 -17.47 -10.73 5.30
C ILE A 83 -17.67 -9.35 5.94
N LEU A 84 -18.94 -8.91 6.10
CA LEU A 84 -19.26 -7.61 6.70
C LEU A 84 -18.75 -7.53 8.14
N ASN A 85 -18.94 -8.57 8.94
CA ASN A 85 -18.48 -8.61 10.32
C ASN A 85 -16.94 -8.63 10.40
N LEU A 86 -16.27 -9.38 9.51
CA LEU A 86 -14.81 -9.32 9.38
C LEU A 86 -14.33 -7.90 9.05
N MET A 87 -14.97 -7.23 8.10
CA MET A 87 -14.58 -5.87 7.70
C MET A 87 -14.82 -4.84 8.80
N ARG A 88 -15.88 -4.99 9.61
CA ARG A 88 -16.16 -4.15 10.79
C ARG A 88 -15.12 -4.35 11.90
N ALA A 89 -14.81 -5.60 12.24
CA ALA A 89 -13.83 -5.94 13.26
C ALA A 89 -12.41 -5.50 12.89
N SER A 90 -12.11 -5.45 11.60
CA SER A 90 -10.78 -5.15 11.05
C SER A 90 -10.40 -3.66 11.06
N THR A 91 -11.18 -2.78 11.68
CA THR A 91 -10.94 -1.32 11.67
C THR A 91 -9.56 -0.92 12.22
N ASN A 92 -8.96 -1.73 13.10
CA ASN A 92 -7.71 -1.40 13.80
C ASN A 92 -6.48 -2.27 13.47
N LYS A 93 -6.61 -3.46 12.88
CA LYS A 93 -5.46 -4.36 12.65
C LYS A 93 -5.57 -5.34 11.46
N GLY A 94 -6.62 -5.30 10.65
CA GLY A 94 -6.91 -6.50 9.89
C GLY A 94 -6.65 -6.44 8.39
N LEU A 95 -7.52 -5.80 7.65
CA LEU A 95 -7.54 -5.89 6.19
C LEU A 95 -6.83 -4.71 5.53
N GLY A 96 -5.88 -5.00 4.66
CA GLY A 96 -5.28 -4.01 3.78
C GLY A 96 -6.29 -3.46 2.76
N ILE A 97 -5.99 -2.30 2.16
CA ILE A 97 -6.91 -1.62 1.22
C ILE A 97 -7.29 -2.50 0.02
N LEU A 98 -6.39 -3.34 -0.49
CA LEU A 98 -6.65 -4.26 -1.60
C LEU A 98 -7.53 -5.45 -1.16
N GLU A 99 -7.32 -5.95 0.05
CA GLU A 99 -8.13 -7.02 0.62
C GLU A 99 -9.56 -6.54 0.85
N GLN A 100 -9.72 -5.33 1.41
CA GLN A 100 -11.02 -4.66 1.52
C GLN A 100 -11.69 -4.46 0.16
N ALA A 101 -10.91 -4.10 -0.86
CA ALA A 101 -11.42 -3.89 -2.21
C ALA A 101 -11.98 -5.19 -2.81
N ARG A 102 -11.32 -6.34 -2.61
CA ARG A 102 -11.84 -7.65 -3.06
C ARG A 102 -13.13 -8.01 -2.37
N PHE A 103 -13.19 -7.91 -1.04
CA PHE A 103 -14.42 -8.18 -0.30
C PHE A 103 -15.58 -7.24 -0.70
N VAL A 104 -15.30 -5.95 -0.95
CA VAL A 104 -16.34 -5.03 -1.47
C VAL A 104 -16.84 -5.47 -2.85
N VAL A 105 -15.94 -5.92 -3.73
CA VAL A 105 -16.34 -6.41 -5.05
C VAL A 105 -17.22 -7.65 -4.91
N ASP A 106 -16.88 -8.60 -4.04
CA ASP A 106 -17.68 -9.80 -3.83
C ASP A 106 -19.06 -9.50 -3.23
N LEU A 107 -19.12 -8.63 -2.23
CA LEU A 107 -20.42 -8.20 -1.65
C LEU A 107 -21.34 -7.61 -2.72
N VAL A 108 -20.81 -6.88 -3.68
CA VAL A 108 -21.62 -6.29 -4.76
C VAL A 108 -21.90 -7.28 -5.89
N SER A 109 -20.88 -8.02 -6.37
CA SER A 109 -21.00 -8.82 -7.59
C SER A 109 -21.50 -10.24 -7.35
N ILE A 110 -21.22 -10.84 -6.19
CA ILE A 110 -21.61 -12.20 -5.84
C ILE A 110 -22.86 -12.19 -4.96
N HIS A 111 -22.84 -11.34 -3.92
CA HIS A 111 -23.95 -11.28 -2.95
C HIS A 111 -25.02 -10.25 -3.30
N GLY A 112 -24.93 -9.56 -4.45
CA GLY A 112 -25.95 -8.66 -4.99
C GLY A 112 -26.22 -7.41 -4.17
N MET A 113 -25.37 -7.06 -3.21
CA MET A 113 -25.56 -5.87 -2.38
C MET A 113 -25.29 -4.58 -3.18
N SER A 114 -26.12 -3.57 -2.98
CA SER A 114 -25.84 -2.24 -3.51
C SER A 114 -24.68 -1.55 -2.78
N LEU A 115 -24.02 -0.60 -3.43
CA LEU A 115 -22.96 0.19 -2.80
C LEU A 115 -23.45 0.98 -1.58
N ALA A 116 -24.73 1.34 -1.55
CA ALA A 116 -25.36 2.04 -0.44
C ALA A 116 -25.52 1.11 0.78
N GLU A 117 -26.04 -0.10 0.57
CA GLU A 117 -26.20 -1.11 1.62
C GLU A 117 -24.85 -1.52 2.24
N VAL A 118 -23.82 -1.74 1.40
CA VAL A 118 -22.47 -2.02 1.89
C VAL A 118 -21.93 -0.86 2.72
N ALA A 119 -22.13 0.39 2.28
CA ALA A 119 -21.67 1.57 3.00
C ALA A 119 -22.36 1.72 4.35
N GLU A 120 -23.68 1.62 4.36
CA GLU A 120 -24.52 1.71 5.57
C GLU A 120 -24.13 0.62 6.57
N THR A 121 -24.08 -0.65 6.11
CA THR A 121 -23.76 -1.80 6.95
C THR A 121 -22.36 -1.69 7.56
N LEU A 122 -21.37 -1.17 6.83
CA LEU A 122 -20.01 -0.98 7.34
C LEU A 122 -19.84 0.32 8.15
N GLY A 123 -20.85 1.19 8.23
CA GLY A 123 -20.72 2.52 8.84
C GLY A 123 -19.70 3.40 8.10
N ARG A 124 -19.65 3.31 6.76
CA ARG A 124 -18.71 4.05 5.89
C ARG A 124 -19.46 4.91 4.89
N SER A 125 -18.77 5.91 4.31
CA SER A 125 -19.34 6.69 3.23
C SER A 125 -19.45 5.88 1.93
N LYS A 126 -20.44 6.16 1.10
CA LYS A 126 -20.57 5.57 -0.24
C LYS A 126 -19.30 5.80 -1.09
N ALA A 127 -18.67 6.98 -0.95
CA ALA A 127 -17.40 7.29 -1.61
C ALA A 127 -16.27 6.34 -1.20
N TRP A 128 -16.25 5.92 0.07
CA TRP A 128 -15.28 4.93 0.57
C TRP A 128 -15.44 3.58 -0.11
N VAL A 129 -16.68 3.12 -0.31
CA VAL A 129 -16.99 1.86 -1.00
C VAL A 129 -16.67 1.94 -2.50
N CYS A 130 -17.11 3.03 -3.16
CA CYS A 130 -16.82 3.29 -4.57
C CYS A 130 -15.31 3.30 -4.87
N MET A 131 -14.52 3.94 -4.00
CA MET A 131 -13.07 4.00 -4.17
C MET A 131 -12.42 2.60 -4.12
N ARG A 132 -12.90 1.70 -3.25
CA ARG A 132 -12.39 0.34 -3.17
C ARG A 132 -12.80 -0.51 -4.37
N GLN A 133 -14.03 -0.40 -4.82
CA GLN A 133 -14.50 -1.08 -6.03
C GLN A 133 -13.71 -0.61 -7.26
N SER A 134 -13.50 0.70 -7.43
CA SER A 134 -12.76 1.24 -8.57
C SER A 134 -11.28 0.87 -8.55
N LEU A 135 -10.70 0.68 -7.37
CA LEU A 135 -9.28 0.37 -7.22
C LEU A 135 -8.87 -0.90 -7.98
N LEU A 136 -9.65 -1.97 -7.88
CA LEU A 136 -9.36 -3.21 -8.60
C LEU A 136 -9.63 -3.09 -10.11
N LYS A 137 -10.62 -2.28 -10.51
CA LYS A 137 -10.91 -2.02 -11.93
C LYS A 137 -9.80 -1.24 -12.63
N GLU A 138 -9.06 -0.39 -11.90
CA GLU A 138 -7.92 0.36 -12.42
C GLU A 138 -6.68 -0.51 -12.66
N MET A 139 -6.63 -1.73 -12.09
CA MET A 139 -5.49 -2.64 -12.19
C MET A 139 -5.73 -3.74 -13.23
N SER A 140 -4.73 -4.02 -14.07
CA SER A 140 -4.78 -5.26 -14.86
C SER A 140 -4.75 -6.50 -13.96
N PRO A 141 -5.29 -7.64 -14.42
CA PRO A 141 -5.23 -8.91 -13.69
C PRO A 141 -3.80 -9.30 -13.30
N ALA A 142 -2.82 -9.01 -14.15
CA ALA A 142 -1.41 -9.29 -13.90
C ALA A 142 -0.87 -8.47 -12.72
N ILE A 143 -1.18 -7.16 -12.66
CA ILE A 143 -0.79 -6.29 -11.54
C ILE A 143 -1.45 -6.76 -10.25
N GLN A 144 -2.76 -7.07 -10.28
CA GLN A 144 -3.44 -7.61 -9.11
C GLN A 144 -2.73 -8.86 -8.58
N GLN A 145 -2.41 -9.82 -9.46
CA GLN A 145 -1.75 -11.05 -9.09
C GLN A 145 -0.38 -10.80 -8.42
N ILE A 146 0.43 -9.89 -8.98
CA ILE A 146 1.75 -9.52 -8.44
C ILE A 146 1.61 -8.93 -7.03
N LEU A 147 0.65 -8.00 -6.83
CA LEU A 147 0.41 -7.35 -5.54
C LEU A 147 -0.08 -8.35 -4.48
N PHE A 148 -1.05 -9.21 -4.83
CA PHE A 148 -1.58 -10.21 -3.90
C PHE A 148 -0.56 -11.31 -3.54
N ARG A 149 0.38 -11.62 -4.43
CA ARG A 149 1.52 -12.50 -4.13
C ARG A 149 2.58 -11.84 -3.25
N GLY A 150 2.47 -10.54 -2.96
CA GLY A 150 3.46 -9.79 -2.19
C GLY A 150 4.76 -9.51 -2.94
N ALA A 151 4.77 -9.70 -4.28
CA ALA A 151 5.95 -9.47 -5.10
C ALA A 151 6.25 -7.98 -5.35
N LEU A 152 5.29 -7.10 -5.06
CA LEU A 152 5.47 -5.63 -5.07
C LEU A 152 4.74 -5.04 -3.86
N PRO A 153 5.34 -4.07 -3.12
CA PRO A 153 4.66 -3.40 -2.02
C PRO A 153 3.42 -2.65 -2.51
N VAL A 154 2.27 -2.91 -1.87
CA VAL A 154 1.00 -2.21 -2.18
C VAL A 154 1.16 -0.70 -2.07
N TYR A 155 1.96 -0.23 -1.12
CA TYR A 155 2.28 1.17 -0.93
C TYR A 155 2.88 1.81 -2.19
N SER A 156 3.86 1.15 -2.83
CA SER A 156 4.48 1.65 -4.05
C SER A 156 3.48 1.76 -5.21
N TYR A 157 2.55 0.80 -5.34
CA TYR A 157 1.50 0.92 -6.33
C TYR A 157 0.58 2.12 -6.04
N MET A 158 0.09 2.24 -4.82
CA MET A 158 -0.89 3.26 -4.44
C MET A 158 -0.36 4.68 -4.50
N TYR A 159 0.88 4.90 -4.05
CA TYR A 159 1.43 6.24 -3.83
C TYR A 159 2.51 6.64 -4.84
N THR A 160 3.02 5.70 -5.63
CA THR A 160 3.97 6.00 -6.71
C THR A 160 3.33 5.76 -8.08
N LEU A 161 2.90 4.53 -8.39
CA LEU A 161 2.48 4.17 -9.76
C LEU A 161 1.11 4.75 -10.13
N ARG A 162 0.13 4.66 -9.25
CA ARG A 162 -1.22 5.21 -9.49
C ARG A 162 -1.23 6.71 -9.78
N PRO A 163 -0.45 7.59 -9.10
CA PRO A 163 -0.28 8.98 -9.48
C PRO A 163 0.31 9.16 -10.89
N PHE A 164 1.28 8.35 -11.32
CA PHE A 164 1.79 8.41 -12.69
C PHE A 164 0.71 8.15 -13.73
N MET A 165 -0.16 7.15 -13.50
CA MET A 165 -1.29 6.87 -14.40
C MET A 165 -2.24 8.05 -14.51
N ARG A 166 -2.58 8.68 -13.38
CA ARG A 166 -3.59 9.76 -13.32
C ARG A 166 -3.06 11.11 -13.81
N MET A 167 -1.85 11.48 -13.41
CA MET A 167 -1.29 12.81 -13.67
C MET A 167 -0.57 12.90 -15.02
N ASN A 168 0.08 11.82 -15.47
CA ASN A 168 0.93 11.83 -16.65
C ASN A 168 0.34 11.04 -17.83
N LYS A 169 -0.92 10.60 -17.74
CA LYS A 169 -1.60 9.79 -18.76
C LYS A 169 -0.79 8.55 -19.18
N VAL A 170 -0.04 7.97 -18.24
CA VAL A 170 0.72 6.74 -18.49
C VAL A 170 -0.25 5.59 -18.70
N GLY A 171 -0.13 4.88 -19.81
CA GLY A 171 -1.00 3.77 -20.14
C GLY A 171 -0.82 2.57 -19.19
N GLN A 172 -1.91 1.81 -18.98
CA GLN A 172 -1.92 0.65 -18.11
C GLN A 172 -0.86 -0.40 -18.51
N GLU A 173 -0.68 -0.63 -19.80
CA GLU A 173 0.34 -1.55 -20.34
C GLU A 173 1.77 -1.16 -19.94
N GLN A 174 2.07 0.14 -19.96
CA GLN A 174 3.38 0.64 -19.59
C GLN A 174 3.65 0.45 -18.09
N VAL A 175 2.62 0.67 -17.25
CA VAL A 175 2.70 0.38 -15.81
C VAL A 175 2.87 -1.12 -15.56
N GLU A 176 2.16 -1.95 -16.32
CA GLU A 176 2.29 -3.41 -16.19
C GLU A 176 3.70 -3.90 -16.56
N ARG A 177 4.31 -3.38 -17.63
CA ARG A 177 5.70 -3.70 -18.01
C ARG A 177 6.67 -3.31 -16.89
N PHE A 178 6.53 -2.10 -16.35
CA PHE A 178 7.34 -1.66 -15.22
C PHE A 178 7.17 -2.56 -14.00
N VAL A 179 5.92 -2.85 -13.61
CA VAL A 179 5.61 -3.71 -12.46
C VAL A 179 6.23 -5.10 -12.64
N LYS A 180 6.11 -5.70 -13.83
CA LYS A 180 6.74 -7.00 -14.13
C LYS A 180 8.26 -6.96 -14.01
N ALA A 181 8.90 -5.87 -14.43
CA ALA A 181 10.35 -5.73 -14.36
C ALA A 181 10.87 -5.64 -12.91
N VAL A 182 10.13 -4.99 -12.01
CA VAL A 182 10.57 -4.75 -10.63
C VAL A 182 10.00 -5.76 -9.61
N ALA A 183 9.01 -6.56 -9.99
CA ALA A 183 8.35 -7.51 -9.10
C ALA A 183 9.30 -8.61 -8.63
N GLY A 184 9.22 -8.98 -7.34
CA GLY A 184 10.03 -10.05 -6.75
C GLY A 184 11.49 -9.69 -6.47
N GLN A 185 11.95 -8.50 -6.85
CA GLN A 185 13.35 -8.07 -6.72
C GLN A 185 13.74 -7.57 -5.32
N ARG A 186 12.82 -7.67 -4.34
CA ARG A 186 13.03 -7.23 -2.93
C ARG A 186 13.51 -5.78 -2.81
N LEU A 187 13.11 -4.92 -3.73
CA LEU A 187 13.46 -3.51 -3.74
C LEU A 187 12.76 -2.76 -2.59
N SER A 188 13.44 -1.75 -2.05
CA SER A 188 12.79 -0.84 -1.11
C SER A 188 11.76 0.04 -1.83
N VAL A 189 10.78 0.57 -1.07
CA VAL A 189 9.78 1.52 -1.61
C VAL A 189 10.46 2.70 -2.31
N ARG A 190 11.57 3.19 -1.74
CA ARG A 190 12.35 4.29 -2.31
C ARG A 190 13.04 3.91 -3.63
N ASP A 191 13.59 2.69 -3.72
CA ASP A 191 14.21 2.22 -4.97
C ASP A 191 13.17 2.07 -6.07
N ILE A 192 11.97 1.57 -5.74
CA ILE A 192 10.84 1.49 -6.68
C ILE A 192 10.42 2.89 -7.14
N GLU A 193 10.37 3.88 -6.24
CA GLU A 193 10.05 5.27 -6.59
C GLU A 193 11.09 5.84 -7.57
N LEU A 194 12.38 5.67 -7.29
CA LEU A 194 13.47 6.11 -8.17
C LEU A 194 13.39 5.45 -9.54
N LEU A 195 13.21 4.13 -9.59
CA LEU A 195 13.05 3.39 -10.85
C LEU A 195 11.79 3.81 -11.62
N ALA A 196 10.68 4.10 -10.93
CA ALA A 196 9.46 4.61 -11.56
C ALA A 196 9.71 5.98 -12.21
N HIS A 197 10.41 6.88 -11.53
CA HIS A 197 10.81 8.17 -12.12
C HIS A 197 11.72 7.98 -13.33
N ALA A 198 12.73 7.11 -13.25
CA ALA A 198 13.61 6.79 -14.36
C ALA A 198 12.84 6.20 -15.55
N TYR A 199 11.90 5.29 -15.29
CA TYR A 199 11.14 4.59 -16.31
C TYR A 199 10.13 5.49 -17.03
N PHE A 200 9.34 6.29 -16.28
CA PHE A 200 8.26 7.08 -16.85
C PHE A 200 8.67 8.47 -17.35
N ARG A 201 9.77 9.03 -16.83
CA ARG A 201 10.23 10.39 -17.15
C ARG A 201 11.66 10.45 -17.65
N GLY A 202 12.42 9.37 -17.51
CA GLY A 202 13.80 9.29 -17.97
C GLY A 202 13.93 8.98 -19.45
N PRO A 203 15.16 8.96 -19.96
CA PRO A 203 15.46 8.62 -21.35
C PRO A 203 15.10 7.15 -21.66
N ALA A 204 14.89 6.86 -22.96
CA ALA A 204 14.52 5.52 -23.44
C ALA A 204 15.52 4.43 -23.00
N SER A 205 16.82 4.77 -22.96
CA SER A 205 17.87 3.85 -22.52
C SER A 205 17.70 3.33 -21.08
N LEU A 206 17.22 4.19 -20.15
CA LEU A 206 16.91 3.75 -18.79
C LEU A 206 15.68 2.85 -18.75
N ARG A 207 14.68 3.14 -19.57
CA ARG A 207 13.48 2.29 -19.69
C ARG A 207 13.83 0.89 -20.17
N GLU A 208 14.60 0.80 -21.25
CA GLU A 208 15.09 -0.47 -21.80
C GLU A 208 15.97 -1.23 -20.81
N ALA A 209 16.83 -0.54 -20.08
CA ALA A 209 17.65 -1.15 -19.04
C ALA A 209 16.81 -1.74 -17.90
N ILE A 210 15.75 -1.05 -17.46
CA ILE A 210 14.84 -1.52 -16.42
C ILE A 210 14.04 -2.73 -16.92
N GLU A 211 13.47 -2.67 -18.13
CA GLU A 211 12.77 -3.80 -18.75
C GLU A 211 13.70 -4.99 -18.97
N GLY A 212 14.97 -4.74 -19.28
CA GLY A 212 16.02 -5.76 -19.42
C GLY A 212 16.58 -6.29 -18.08
N GLY A 213 16.01 -5.89 -16.93
CA GLY A 213 16.41 -6.38 -15.60
C GLY A 213 17.70 -5.77 -15.04
N LYS A 214 18.28 -4.74 -15.67
CA LYS A 214 19.48 -4.04 -15.17
C LYS A 214 19.14 -3.03 -14.05
N LEU A 215 18.41 -3.49 -13.03
CA LEU A 215 17.85 -2.62 -11.99
C LEU A 215 18.93 -1.95 -11.11
N SER A 216 19.96 -2.69 -10.72
CA SER A 216 21.08 -2.14 -9.93
C SER A 216 21.78 -1.03 -10.69
N TRP A 217 22.11 -1.26 -11.95
CA TRP A 217 22.72 -0.24 -12.81
C TRP A 217 21.82 1.00 -12.95
N SER A 218 20.50 0.80 -13.18
CA SER A 218 19.55 1.90 -13.31
C SER A 218 19.42 2.69 -12.00
N LEU A 219 19.45 2.01 -10.84
CA LEU A 219 19.46 2.66 -9.53
C LEU A 219 20.76 3.43 -9.31
N ASP A 220 21.90 2.89 -9.70
CA ASP A 220 23.19 3.57 -9.58
C ASP A 220 23.23 4.82 -10.46
N GLN A 221 22.70 4.76 -11.68
CA GLN A 221 22.53 5.94 -12.52
C GLN A 221 21.63 7.00 -11.86
N MET A 222 20.56 6.59 -11.17
CA MET A 222 19.64 7.51 -10.50
C MET A 222 20.18 8.02 -9.15
N LYS A 223 21.02 7.23 -8.46
CA LYS A 223 21.67 7.60 -7.19
C LYS A 223 22.97 8.38 -7.44
N ASN A 224 23.70 7.97 -8.45
CA ASN A 224 24.92 8.57 -8.95
C ASN A 224 24.65 9.50 -10.15
N VAL A 225 23.48 10.18 -10.18
CA VAL A 225 23.41 11.41 -10.97
C VAL A 225 24.52 12.27 -10.40
N PRO A 226 25.65 12.46 -11.11
CA PRO A 226 26.75 13.20 -10.57
C PRO A 226 26.22 14.56 -10.18
N GLU A 227 26.71 15.09 -9.07
CA GLU A 227 26.55 16.52 -8.77
C GLU A 227 27.18 17.38 -9.89
N ASP A 228 27.92 16.76 -10.79
CA ASP A 228 28.38 17.27 -12.07
C ASP A 228 27.34 17.07 -13.17
N ARG A 229 26.34 17.93 -13.17
CA ARG A 229 25.62 18.22 -14.40
C ARG A 229 26.58 19.06 -15.24
N GLU A 230 27.14 18.46 -16.27
CA GLU A 230 27.83 19.22 -17.30
C GLU A 230 26.93 20.38 -17.72
N GLY A 231 27.39 21.61 -17.47
CA GLY A 231 26.64 22.83 -17.76
C GLY A 231 26.11 23.62 -16.56
N CYS A 232 26.06 23.07 -15.33
CA CYS A 232 25.69 23.84 -14.15
C CYS A 232 26.92 24.45 -13.48
N ASN A 233 26.88 25.74 -13.19
CA ASN A 233 27.90 26.41 -12.39
C ASN A 233 27.71 26.07 -10.89
N ASP A 234 28.70 26.45 -10.04
CA ASP A 234 28.70 26.12 -8.61
C ASP A 234 27.51 26.71 -7.86
N PHE A 235 27.04 27.88 -8.25
CA PHE A 235 25.86 28.52 -7.68
C PHE A 235 24.59 27.75 -8.01
N GLU A 236 24.43 27.31 -9.24
CA GLU A 236 23.27 26.49 -9.68
C GLU A 236 23.24 25.15 -8.95
N ARG A 237 24.40 24.50 -8.79
CA ARG A 237 24.53 23.29 -7.97
C ARG A 237 24.13 23.53 -6.51
N GLY A 238 24.58 24.65 -5.94
CA GLY A 238 24.17 25.06 -4.59
C GLY A 238 22.65 25.22 -4.45
N LEU A 239 22.04 25.94 -5.37
CA LEU A 239 20.61 26.20 -5.39
C LEU A 239 19.79 24.88 -5.53
N LEU A 240 20.22 23.95 -6.36
CA LEU A 240 19.57 22.63 -6.50
C LEU A 240 19.62 21.83 -5.18
N ARG A 241 20.75 21.87 -4.46
CA ARG A 241 20.88 21.25 -3.14
C ARG A 241 19.92 21.89 -2.12
N GLU A 242 19.83 23.19 -2.09
CA GLU A 242 18.91 23.94 -1.23
C GLU A 242 17.45 23.59 -1.50
N LEU A 243 17.03 23.56 -2.76
CA LEU A 243 15.68 23.16 -3.16
C LEU A 243 15.35 21.72 -2.71
N GLN A 244 16.30 20.79 -2.82
CA GLN A 244 16.14 19.43 -2.33
C GLN A 244 16.00 19.37 -0.80
N LEU A 245 16.81 20.16 -0.06
CA LEU A 245 16.75 20.25 1.40
C LEU A 245 15.42 20.81 1.88
N VAL A 246 14.95 21.90 1.28
CA VAL A 246 13.65 22.50 1.58
C VAL A 246 12.53 21.48 1.34
N ARG A 247 12.49 20.83 0.18
CA ARG A 247 11.48 19.80 -0.11
C ARG A 247 11.46 18.69 0.93
N LYS A 248 12.63 18.14 1.27
CA LYS A 248 12.74 17.07 2.29
C LYS A 248 12.32 17.54 3.68
N SER A 249 12.64 18.79 4.03
CA SER A 249 12.29 19.36 5.33
C SER A 249 10.80 19.61 5.45
N MET A 250 10.16 20.14 4.41
CA MET A 250 8.70 20.32 4.35
C MET A 250 7.96 18.97 4.50
N GLN A 251 8.37 17.94 3.77
CA GLN A 251 7.75 16.60 3.86
C GLN A 251 7.90 16.01 5.26
N ARG A 252 9.09 16.12 5.87
CA ARG A 252 9.33 15.65 7.25
C ARG A 252 8.51 16.40 8.28
N LEU A 253 8.39 17.72 8.11
CA LEU A 253 7.62 18.56 9.02
C LEU A 253 6.14 18.21 8.95
N MET A 254 5.56 18.12 7.74
CA MET A 254 4.16 17.73 7.55
C MET A 254 3.84 16.37 8.17
N ALA A 255 4.73 15.39 8.02
CA ALA A 255 4.55 14.07 8.62
C ALA A 255 4.56 14.12 10.16
N LYS A 256 5.40 14.98 10.76
CA LYS A 256 5.55 15.08 12.22
C LYS A 256 4.47 15.92 12.89
N CYS A 257 3.86 16.88 12.21
CA CYS A 257 2.81 17.74 12.77
C CYS A 257 1.55 16.99 13.20
N HIS A 258 1.31 15.79 12.67
CA HIS A 258 0.15 14.95 12.99
C HIS A 258 0.48 13.81 13.96
N GLU A 259 1.68 13.85 14.60
CA GLU A 259 2.11 12.80 15.52
C GLU A 259 1.33 12.87 16.84
N PRO A 260 0.61 11.80 17.25
CA PRO A 260 -0.21 11.82 18.46
C PRO A 260 0.59 12.00 19.77
N ARG A 261 1.91 11.81 19.73
CA ARG A 261 2.81 11.98 20.88
C ARG A 261 3.09 13.44 21.24
N LEU A 262 2.63 14.39 20.43
CA LEU A 262 2.76 15.82 20.72
C LEU A 262 1.72 16.23 21.76
N SER A 263 2.16 16.44 23.02
CA SER A 263 1.25 16.73 24.14
C SER A 263 1.74 17.86 25.07
N SER A 264 3.02 18.26 24.98
CA SER A 264 3.60 19.24 25.89
C SER A 264 3.13 20.67 25.59
N ARG A 265 2.56 21.35 26.61
CA ARG A 265 2.13 22.76 26.51
C ARG A 265 3.29 23.71 26.14
N ALA A 266 4.48 23.46 26.68
CA ALA A 266 5.68 24.24 26.38
C ALA A 266 6.11 24.06 24.91
N PHE A 267 6.00 22.83 24.38
CA PHE A 267 6.25 22.55 22.97
C PHE A 267 5.26 23.32 22.08
N PHE A 268 3.96 23.29 22.38
CA PHE A 268 2.97 23.98 21.55
C PHE A 268 3.14 25.51 21.54
N ALA A 269 3.56 26.10 22.67
CA ALA A 269 3.86 27.54 22.74
C ALA A 269 5.02 27.91 21.82
N GLN A 270 6.12 27.15 21.82
CA GLN A 270 7.26 27.39 20.94
C GLN A 270 6.93 27.06 19.47
N ALA A 271 6.21 25.96 19.23
CA ALA A 271 5.78 25.55 17.90
C ALA A 271 4.88 26.62 17.25
N ASN A 272 4.00 27.25 18.02
CA ASN A 272 3.13 28.34 17.54
C ASN A 272 3.94 29.52 17.00
N LEU A 273 4.95 29.97 17.72
CA LEU A 273 5.84 31.09 17.27
C LEU A 273 6.56 30.72 15.98
N LEU A 274 7.15 29.50 15.91
CA LEU A 274 7.88 29.05 14.73
C LEU A 274 6.95 28.85 13.53
N THR A 275 5.77 28.27 13.73
CA THR A 275 4.80 28.08 12.65
C THR A 275 4.21 29.39 12.16
N ALA A 276 3.98 30.39 13.03
CA ALA A 276 3.58 31.72 12.62
C ALA A 276 4.63 32.38 11.70
N GLY A 277 5.93 32.26 12.06
CA GLY A 277 7.03 32.71 11.21
C GLY A 277 7.09 32.00 9.85
N LEU A 278 6.91 30.66 9.84
CA LEU A 278 6.83 29.89 8.60
C LEU A 278 5.64 30.34 7.74
N LEU A 279 4.46 30.47 8.32
CA LEU A 279 3.26 30.86 7.59
C LEU A 279 3.38 32.26 6.97
N SER A 280 4.03 33.21 7.66
CA SER A 280 4.25 34.55 7.11
C SER A 280 5.21 34.57 5.92
N THR A 281 6.12 33.60 5.82
CA THR A 281 7.09 33.48 4.71
C THR A 281 6.59 32.62 3.55
N LEU A 282 5.54 31.78 3.75
CA LEU A 282 5.04 30.87 2.73
C LEU A 282 4.48 31.59 1.49
N GLY A 283 3.78 32.71 1.66
CA GLY A 283 3.23 33.48 0.54
C GLY A 283 4.33 33.99 -0.40
N PRO A 284 5.25 34.83 0.08
CA PRO A 284 6.37 35.35 -0.72
C PRO A 284 7.29 34.22 -1.27
N PHE A 285 7.50 33.17 -0.48
CA PHE A 285 8.26 32.00 -0.94
C PHE A 285 7.55 31.29 -2.11
N GLY A 286 6.25 31.06 -2.00
CA GLY A 286 5.45 30.41 -3.02
C GLY A 286 5.47 31.20 -4.35
N GLU A 287 5.32 32.51 -4.30
CA GLU A 287 5.41 33.40 -5.47
C GLU A 287 6.78 33.31 -6.15
N ARG A 288 7.86 33.41 -5.37
CA ARG A 288 9.24 33.26 -5.89
C ARG A 288 9.48 31.88 -6.51
N MET A 289 8.98 30.81 -5.88
CA MET A 289 9.12 29.45 -6.42
C MET A 289 8.32 29.27 -7.71
N LYS A 290 7.16 29.89 -7.81
CA LYS A 290 6.33 29.86 -9.02
C LYS A 290 7.03 30.58 -10.18
N GLU A 291 7.52 31.80 -9.95
CA GLU A 291 8.30 32.55 -10.95
C GLU A 291 9.53 31.76 -11.43
N PHE A 292 10.25 31.14 -10.49
CA PHE A 292 11.42 30.32 -10.83
C PHE A 292 11.04 29.06 -11.61
N HIS A 293 9.96 28.41 -11.23
CA HIS A 293 9.41 27.22 -11.92
C HIS A 293 9.02 27.56 -13.36
N ASP A 294 8.27 28.67 -13.55
CA ASP A 294 7.81 29.08 -14.88
C ASP A 294 8.99 29.43 -15.80
N ARG A 295 10.02 30.10 -15.26
CA ARG A 295 11.27 30.40 -15.97
C ARG A 295 12.07 29.13 -16.31
N SER A 296 12.14 28.16 -15.41
CA SER A 296 12.86 26.91 -15.65
C SER A 296 12.13 25.93 -16.58
N GLY A 297 10.83 26.11 -16.78
CA GLY A 297 10.03 25.33 -17.74
C GLY A 297 10.13 25.85 -19.19
N GLN A 298 10.74 27.02 -19.40
CA GLN A 298 10.95 27.65 -20.73
C GLN A 298 12.38 27.44 -21.28
N ALA A 299 13.27 26.86 -20.48
CA ALA A 299 14.64 26.54 -20.83
C ALA A 299 14.78 25.09 -21.30
#